data_8b86c0b618d9b1b49edfa4b8622a3bc5
#
_entry.id   8b86c0b618d9b1b49edfa4b8622a3bc5
#
_cell.length_a   1.000
_cell.length_b   1.000
_cell.length_c   1.000
_cell.angle_alpha   90.00
_cell.angle_beta   90.00
_cell.angle_gamma   90.00
#
_symmetry.space_group_name_H-M   'P 1'
#
loop_
_entity.id
_entity.type
_entity.pdbx_description
1 polymer ?
#
loop_
_entity_poly.entity_id
_entity_poly.type
_entity_poly.pdbx_seq_one_letter_code
_entity_poly.pdbx_strand_id
1 'polypeptide(L)' 'VAMGSTTVASGSYTTAMGLNTTASGDYSTALGRVTTASGDYSTTTGSGTTA' A
#
# COMPACT_ATOMS: atom_id res chain seq x y z
N VAL A 1 -3.59 -8.27 0.32
CA VAL A 1 -3.56 -8.55 -1.11
C VAL A 1 -2.59 -7.62 -1.80
N ALA A 2 -1.65 -8.18 -2.51
CA ALA A 2 -0.64 -7.43 -3.25
C ALA A 2 -0.77 -7.77 -4.73
N MET A 3 -1.06 -6.77 -5.55
CA MET A 3 -1.23 -6.95 -6.99
C MET A 3 -0.41 -5.92 -7.73
N GLY A 4 0.22 -6.35 -8.79
CA GLY A 4 1.08 -5.48 -9.57
C GLY A 4 2.54 -5.86 -9.41
N SER A 5 3.43 -4.92 -9.72
CA SER A 5 4.86 -5.17 -9.73
C SER A 5 5.51 -4.58 -8.48
N THR A 6 6.29 -5.39 -7.78
CA THR A 6 7.03 -4.97 -6.61
C THR A 6 6.12 -4.38 -5.52
N THR A 7 5.00 -5.06 -5.26
CA THR A 7 4.07 -4.61 -4.22
C THR A 7 4.27 -5.44 -2.95
N VAL A 8 4.06 -4.80 -1.81
CA VAL A 8 4.17 -5.45 -0.51
C VAL A 8 2.94 -5.11 0.32
N ALA A 9 2.26 -6.13 0.81
CA ALA A 9 1.13 -5.96 1.71
C ALA A 9 1.43 -6.81 2.95
N SER A 10 2.09 -6.23 3.95
CA SER A 10 2.59 -6.98 5.08
C SER A 10 1.75 -6.85 6.34
N GLY A 11 0.87 -5.87 6.42
CA GLY A 11 -0.03 -5.79 7.56
C GLY A 11 -1.22 -6.73 7.44
N SER A 12 -2.10 -6.75 8.45
CA SER A 12 -3.32 -7.53 8.40
C SER A 12 -4.37 -6.81 7.56
N TYR A 13 -5.05 -7.56 6.70
CA TYR A 13 -6.13 -7.01 5.87
C TYR A 13 -5.66 -5.83 5.02
N THR A 14 -4.49 -5.97 4.42
CA THR A 14 -3.93 -4.89 3.60
C THR A 14 -4.13 -5.17 2.13
N THR A 15 -4.14 -4.09 1.35
CA THR A 15 -4.21 -4.18 -0.10
C THR A 15 -3.16 -3.24 -0.69
N ALA A 16 -2.29 -3.81 -1.52
CA ALA A 16 -1.28 -3.01 -2.22
C ALA A 16 -1.40 -3.30 -3.71
N MET A 17 -1.70 -2.29 -4.49
CA MET A 17 -1.92 -2.45 -5.93
C MET A 17 -1.16 -1.38 -6.68
N GLY A 18 -0.62 -1.76 -7.81
CA GLY A 18 0.11 -0.83 -8.64
C GLY A 18 1.58 -1.20 -8.76
N LEU A 19 2.44 -0.21 -8.70
CA LEU A 19 3.87 -0.40 -8.88
C LEU A 19 4.64 0.16 -7.69
N ASN A 20 5.50 -0.68 -7.09
CA ASN A 20 6.33 -0.26 -5.96
C ASN A 20 5.51 0.25 -4.78
N THR A 21 4.40 -0.42 -4.47
CA THR A 21 3.55 0.00 -3.37
C THR A 21 3.84 -0.84 -2.12
N THR A 22 3.71 -0.23 -0.97
CA THR A 22 3.89 -0.91 0.31
C THR A 22 2.74 -0.57 1.24
N ALA A 23 2.03 -1.59 1.70
CA ALA A 23 0.96 -1.43 2.67
C ALA A 23 1.34 -2.24 3.89
N SER A 24 1.97 -1.59 4.86
CA SER A 24 2.50 -2.28 6.04
C SER A 24 1.68 -2.06 7.30
N GLY A 25 0.81 -1.08 7.34
CA GLY A 25 -0.08 -0.92 8.48
C GLY A 25 -1.26 -1.90 8.41
N ASP A 26 -1.91 -2.16 9.55
CA ASP A 26 -3.09 -3.02 9.57
C ASP A 26 -4.26 -2.31 8.90
N TYR A 27 -5.02 -3.03 8.09
CA TYR A 27 -6.17 -2.49 7.37
C TYR A 27 -5.78 -1.32 6.47
N SER A 28 -4.60 -1.38 5.89
CA SER A 28 -4.11 -0.30 5.03
C SER A 28 -4.29 -0.66 3.57
N THR A 29 -4.38 0.37 2.74
CA THR A 29 -4.53 0.20 1.30
C THR A 29 -3.57 1.15 0.59
N ALA A 30 -2.77 0.62 -0.29
CA ALA A 30 -1.84 1.42 -1.08
C ALA A 30 -2.11 1.17 -2.56
N LEU A 31 -2.49 2.22 -3.26
CA LEU A 31 -2.81 2.17 -4.68
C LEU A 31 -2.01 3.21 -5.42
N GLY A 32 -1.53 2.86 -6.59
CA GLY A 32 -0.84 3.80 -7.42
C GLY A 32 0.61 3.38 -7.65
N ARG A 33 1.51 4.35 -7.65
CA ARG A 33 2.90 4.09 -7.93
C ARG A 33 3.79 4.69 -6.85
N VAL A 34 4.69 3.87 -6.32
CA VAL A 34 5.63 4.28 -5.27
C VAL A 34 4.88 4.87 -4.07
N THR A 35 3.89 4.13 -3.59
CA THR A 35 3.10 4.59 -2.44
C THR A 35 3.41 3.74 -1.22
N THR A 36 3.30 4.33 -0.05
CA THR A 36 3.52 3.65 1.21
C THR A 36 2.40 3.96 2.18
N ALA A 37 1.71 2.92 2.63
CA ALA A 37 0.66 3.05 3.64
C ALA A 37 1.12 2.29 4.88
N SER A 38 1.78 2.98 5.80
CA SER A 38 2.38 2.36 6.97
C SER A 38 1.58 2.58 8.25
N GLY A 39 0.70 3.53 8.28
CA GLY A 39 -0.16 3.72 9.45
C GLY A 39 -1.32 2.75 9.44
N ASP A 40 -1.82 2.39 10.64
CA ASP A 40 -2.99 1.53 10.73
C ASP A 40 -4.22 2.25 10.16
N TYR A 41 -5.02 1.52 9.41
CA TYR A 41 -6.23 2.05 8.77
C TYR A 41 -5.91 3.18 7.81
N SER A 42 -4.75 3.14 7.19
CA SER A 42 -4.35 4.20 6.26
C SER A 42 -4.65 3.81 4.82
N THR A 43 -4.84 4.81 3.99
CA THR A 43 -5.08 4.59 2.57
C THR A 43 -4.27 5.59 1.78
N THR A 44 -3.47 5.10 0.84
CA THR A 44 -2.71 5.97 -0.06
C THR A 44 -3.10 5.68 -1.49
N THR A 45 -3.31 6.73 -2.25
CA THR A 45 -3.59 6.63 -3.68
C THR A 45 -2.82 7.72 -4.40
N GLY A 46 -2.38 7.40 -5.59
CA GLY A 46 -1.66 8.38 -6.40
C GLY A 46 -0.23 7.95 -6.66
N SER A 47 0.65 8.90 -6.83
CA SER A 47 2.04 8.65 -7.18
C SER A 47 2.95 9.28 -6.13
N GLY A 48 3.82 8.46 -5.55
CA GLY A 48 4.78 8.94 -4.56
C GLY A 48 4.14 9.43 -3.26
N THR A 49 3.05 8.80 -2.82
CA THR A 49 2.34 9.23 -1.61
C THR A 49 2.66 8.32 -0.43
N THR A 50 2.53 8.87 0.76
CA THR A 50 2.80 8.15 2.00
C THR A 50 1.73 8.47 3.04
N ALA A 51 1.23 7.44 3.71
CA ALA A 51 0.24 7.62 4.77
C ALA A 51 0.56 6.76 5.99
#